data_0295c922c5a58b4716aeb7eb3a8b05d0
#
_entry.id   0295c922c5a58b4716aeb7eb3a8b05d0
#
_cell.length_a   1.000
_cell.length_b   1.000
_cell.length_c   1.000
_cell.angle_alpha   90.00
_cell.angle_beta   90.00
_cell.angle_gamma   90.00
#
_symmetry.space_group_name_H-M   'P 1'
#
loop_
_entity.id
_entity.type
_entity.pdbx_description
1 polymer ?
#
loop_
_entity_poly.entity_id
_entity_poly.type
_entity_poly.pdbx_seq_one_letter_code
_entity_poly.pdbx_strand_id
1 'polypeptide(L)'
;KLECPKCLTQLRHIGVDYDRPLENHVCHSCSSLFVEAATISQCLSCDSKLKVEELVVRKIYQYRLGEVGEYIFQHAKSIQAPELSIKGKVEVSFFQNLLAWLNKVALRHKEQHLLLGLHLPTIDEYGKQYGDAKLFSLMDQLTRRLSGLFRDTDICCQYKQDVLLVLMPNTTNASLSVLQQKLSDLGDLVEDEEFELDVFAWDLPDPVIEGGVSVWIESLMGEIYAAR
;
A
#
# COMPACT_ATOMS: atom_id res chain seq x y z
N LYS A 1 -28.99 -27.14 -21.29
CA LYS A 1 -30.19 -27.54 -22.06
C LYS A 1 -30.41 -29.04 -21.87
N LEU A 2 -31.67 -29.47 -21.87
CA LEU A 2 -32.03 -30.90 -21.84
C LEU A 2 -32.24 -31.40 -23.27
N GLU A 3 -31.73 -32.57 -23.58
CA GLU A 3 -31.88 -33.25 -24.87
C GLU A 3 -32.34 -34.70 -24.67
N CYS A 4 -33.09 -35.21 -25.63
CA CYS A 4 -33.43 -36.63 -25.64
C CYS A 4 -32.15 -37.48 -25.85
N PRO A 5 -31.86 -38.47 -25.00
CA PRO A 5 -30.61 -39.25 -25.10
C PRO A 5 -30.55 -40.10 -26.36
N LYS A 6 -31.70 -40.33 -27.07
CA LYS A 6 -31.75 -41.18 -28.25
C LYS A 6 -31.72 -40.40 -29.57
N CYS A 7 -32.48 -39.32 -29.70
CA CYS A 7 -32.56 -38.57 -30.96
C CYS A 7 -31.96 -37.19 -30.89
N LEU A 8 -31.43 -36.77 -29.72
CA LEU A 8 -30.77 -35.48 -29.45
C LEU A 8 -31.68 -34.26 -29.67
N THR A 9 -33.01 -34.46 -29.81
CA THR A 9 -33.95 -33.35 -29.87
C THR A 9 -33.99 -32.62 -28.56
N GLN A 10 -33.95 -31.28 -28.62
CA GLN A 10 -33.98 -30.43 -27.43
C GLN A 10 -35.38 -30.51 -26.77
N LEU A 11 -35.37 -30.70 -25.43
CA LEU A 11 -36.56 -30.83 -24.61
C LEU A 11 -36.76 -29.52 -23.83
N ARG A 12 -37.64 -28.64 -24.32
CA ARG A 12 -37.90 -27.33 -23.72
C ARG A 12 -39.20 -27.28 -22.92
N HIS A 13 -40.26 -27.85 -23.51
CA HIS A 13 -41.60 -27.70 -22.98
C HIS A 13 -42.27 -29.05 -22.82
N ILE A 14 -42.81 -29.33 -21.64
CA ILE A 14 -43.65 -30.47 -21.34
C ILE A 14 -44.97 -30.32 -22.13
N GLY A 15 -45.47 -31.40 -22.69
CA GLY A 15 -46.68 -31.43 -23.53
C GLY A 15 -46.47 -31.00 -24.99
N VAL A 16 -45.26 -30.46 -25.35
CA VAL A 16 -44.90 -30.06 -26.72
C VAL A 16 -43.73 -30.89 -27.24
N ASP A 17 -42.62 -30.90 -26.51
CA ASP A 17 -41.41 -31.62 -26.93
C ASP A 17 -41.32 -33.00 -26.28
N TYR A 18 -41.90 -33.14 -25.08
CA TYR A 18 -41.95 -34.40 -24.34
C TYR A 18 -43.06 -34.40 -23.29
N ASP A 19 -43.47 -35.61 -22.91
CA ASP A 19 -44.35 -35.84 -21.76
C ASP A 19 -43.55 -36.43 -20.61
N ARG A 20 -44.04 -36.23 -19.38
CA ARG A 20 -43.41 -36.77 -18.16
C ARG A 20 -44.41 -37.57 -17.35
N PRO A 21 -44.79 -38.78 -17.79
CA PRO A 21 -45.63 -39.66 -17.00
C PRO A 21 -44.81 -40.25 -15.83
N LEU A 22 -45.19 -39.87 -14.62
CA LEU A 22 -44.47 -40.27 -13.38
C LEU A 22 -43.01 -39.80 -13.40
N GLU A 23 -42.06 -40.72 -13.32
CA GLU A 23 -40.61 -40.45 -13.33
C GLU A 23 -39.98 -40.58 -14.73
N ASN A 24 -40.73 -40.98 -15.73
CA ASN A 24 -40.21 -41.21 -17.09
C ASN A 24 -40.48 -40.01 -17.98
N HIS A 25 -39.66 -39.83 -18.99
CA HIS A 25 -39.83 -38.86 -20.05
C HIS A 25 -40.17 -39.60 -21.34
N VAL A 26 -41.12 -39.11 -22.12
CA VAL A 26 -41.48 -39.61 -23.47
C VAL A 26 -41.19 -38.52 -24.47
N CYS A 27 -40.19 -38.72 -25.35
CA CYS A 27 -39.86 -37.77 -26.39
C CYS A 27 -40.90 -37.79 -27.50
N HIS A 28 -41.50 -36.66 -27.89
CA HIS A 28 -42.46 -36.59 -28.97
C HIS A 28 -41.84 -36.81 -30.36
N SER A 29 -40.53 -36.48 -30.53
CA SER A 29 -39.84 -36.64 -31.82
C SER A 29 -39.54 -38.09 -32.20
N CYS A 30 -39.23 -38.96 -31.22
CA CYS A 30 -38.84 -40.33 -31.48
C CYS A 30 -39.59 -41.38 -30.66
N SER A 31 -40.54 -40.95 -29.84
CA SER A 31 -41.37 -41.75 -28.94
C SER A 31 -40.57 -42.64 -27.97
N SER A 32 -39.31 -42.31 -27.72
CA SER A 32 -38.47 -43.04 -26.77
C SER A 32 -38.81 -42.68 -25.33
N LEU A 33 -38.83 -43.69 -24.48
CA LEU A 33 -39.00 -43.56 -23.04
C LEU A 33 -37.62 -43.56 -22.36
N PHE A 34 -37.38 -42.63 -21.45
CA PHE A 34 -36.13 -42.55 -20.69
C PHE A 34 -36.37 -41.90 -19.30
N VAL A 35 -35.58 -42.25 -18.34
CA VAL A 35 -35.64 -41.72 -16.95
C VAL A 35 -34.96 -40.37 -16.87
N GLU A 36 -33.76 -40.26 -17.41
CA GLU A 36 -32.98 -39.04 -17.37
C GLU A 36 -32.76 -38.46 -18.76
N ALA A 37 -33.01 -37.18 -18.91
CA ALA A 37 -32.67 -36.44 -20.11
C ALA A 37 -31.15 -36.10 -20.12
N ALA A 38 -30.56 -36.12 -21.31
CA ALA A 38 -29.15 -35.70 -21.44
C ALA A 38 -29.03 -34.20 -21.20
N THR A 39 -28.17 -33.83 -20.26
CA THR A 39 -27.88 -32.40 -19.99
C THR A 39 -26.68 -31.95 -20.80
N ILE A 40 -26.89 -30.96 -21.67
CA ILE A 40 -25.85 -30.43 -22.54
C ILE A 40 -25.61 -28.95 -22.23
N SER A 41 -24.35 -28.59 -22.14
CA SER A 41 -23.88 -27.21 -22.09
C SER A 41 -23.63 -26.68 -23.51
N GLN A 42 -24.08 -25.47 -23.78
CA GLN A 42 -23.83 -24.79 -25.04
C GLN A 42 -23.09 -23.48 -24.79
N CYS A 43 -21.99 -23.30 -25.47
CA CYS A 43 -21.24 -22.04 -25.41
C CYS A 43 -22.06 -20.94 -26.10
N LEU A 44 -22.19 -19.79 -25.40
CA LEU A 44 -22.94 -18.64 -25.96
C LEU A 44 -22.16 -17.88 -27.04
N SER A 45 -20.83 -18.11 -27.10
CA SER A 45 -19.94 -17.40 -28.04
C SER A 45 -19.73 -18.17 -29.34
N CYS A 46 -19.55 -19.50 -29.26
CA CYS A 46 -19.19 -20.30 -30.44
C CYS A 46 -20.18 -21.44 -30.72
N ASP A 47 -21.32 -21.51 -30.01
CA ASP A 47 -22.38 -22.52 -30.13
C ASP A 47 -21.93 -24.00 -29.95
N SER A 48 -20.67 -24.22 -29.56
CA SER A 48 -20.18 -25.58 -29.29
C SER A 48 -20.96 -26.22 -28.15
N LYS A 49 -21.30 -27.51 -28.34
CA LYS A 49 -22.05 -28.30 -27.37
C LYS A 49 -21.12 -29.32 -26.71
N LEU A 50 -21.19 -29.40 -25.39
CA LEU A 50 -20.41 -30.35 -24.57
C LEU A 50 -21.34 -30.97 -23.52
N LYS A 51 -21.09 -32.23 -23.16
CA LYS A 51 -21.74 -32.82 -22.00
C LYS A 51 -21.28 -32.13 -20.72
N VAL A 52 -22.17 -32.06 -19.72
CA VAL A 52 -21.82 -31.43 -18.43
C VAL A 52 -20.61 -32.09 -17.77
N GLU A 53 -20.44 -33.39 -17.95
CA GLU A 53 -19.33 -34.18 -17.42
C GLU A 53 -17.96 -33.81 -18.05
N GLU A 54 -17.97 -33.23 -19.25
CA GLU A 54 -16.78 -32.78 -19.98
C GLU A 54 -16.37 -31.35 -19.63
N LEU A 55 -17.16 -30.67 -18.79
CA LEU A 55 -16.89 -29.30 -18.40
C LEU A 55 -15.83 -29.24 -17.30
N VAL A 56 -14.81 -28.44 -17.53
CA VAL A 56 -13.81 -28.13 -16.49
C VAL A 56 -14.22 -26.85 -15.74
N VAL A 57 -14.39 -26.98 -14.44
CA VAL A 57 -14.70 -25.84 -13.57
C VAL A 57 -13.47 -24.93 -13.51
N ARG A 58 -13.60 -23.70 -13.99
CA ARG A 58 -12.60 -22.67 -13.81
C ARG A 58 -13.06 -21.68 -12.76
N LYS A 59 -12.19 -21.40 -11.79
CA LYS A 59 -12.41 -20.33 -10.82
C LYS A 59 -12.14 -19.00 -11.54
N ILE A 60 -13.12 -18.12 -11.57
CA ILE A 60 -12.98 -16.74 -12.05
C ILE A 60 -12.92 -15.87 -10.81
N TYR A 61 -11.83 -15.11 -10.67
CA TYR A 61 -11.64 -14.20 -9.56
C TYR A 61 -12.06 -12.80 -10.01
N GLN A 62 -12.87 -12.16 -9.19
CA GLN A 62 -13.14 -10.73 -9.30
C GLN A 62 -12.24 -10.01 -8.33
N TYR A 63 -11.38 -9.15 -8.84
CA TYR A 63 -10.51 -8.32 -8.02
C TYR A 63 -11.20 -6.99 -7.77
N ARG A 64 -11.13 -6.51 -6.53
CA ARG A 64 -11.52 -5.16 -6.16
C ARG A 64 -10.29 -4.47 -5.57
N LEU A 65 -10.16 -3.18 -5.83
CA LEU A 65 -9.18 -2.37 -5.12
C LEU A 65 -9.50 -2.42 -3.63
N GLY A 66 -8.52 -2.74 -2.80
CA GLY A 66 -8.61 -2.50 -1.36
C GLY A 66 -8.38 -1.02 -1.05
N GLU A 67 -8.48 -0.64 0.22
CA GLU A 67 -8.31 0.76 0.67
C GLU A 67 -7.02 1.40 0.15
N VAL A 68 -5.91 0.66 0.19
CA VAL A 68 -4.61 1.11 -0.34
C VAL A 68 -4.66 1.32 -1.85
N GLY A 69 -5.28 0.39 -2.59
CA GLY A 69 -5.43 0.49 -4.03
C GLY A 69 -6.33 1.65 -4.45
N GLU A 70 -7.40 1.91 -3.71
CA GLU A 70 -8.29 3.07 -3.91
C GLU A 70 -7.56 4.38 -3.64
N TYR A 71 -6.77 4.44 -2.55
CA TYR A 71 -5.93 5.60 -2.24
C TYR A 71 -4.93 5.87 -3.37
N ILE A 72 -4.21 4.85 -3.85
CA ILE A 72 -3.26 4.96 -4.96
C ILE A 72 -3.98 5.44 -6.23
N PHE A 73 -5.13 4.86 -6.56
CA PHE A 73 -5.90 5.22 -7.75
C PHE A 73 -6.38 6.68 -7.72
N GLN A 74 -6.84 7.16 -6.57
CA GLN A 74 -7.29 8.54 -6.37
C GLN A 74 -6.13 9.55 -6.44
N HIS A 75 -4.94 9.16 -5.98
CA HIS A 75 -3.77 10.03 -5.87
C HIS A 75 -2.69 9.76 -6.93
N ALA A 76 -2.95 8.88 -7.91
CA ALA A 76 -1.98 8.45 -8.92
C ALA A 76 -1.32 9.59 -9.73
N LYS A 77 -1.97 10.76 -9.83
CA LYS A 77 -1.41 11.95 -10.49
C LYS A 77 -0.41 12.73 -9.61
N SER A 78 -0.41 12.49 -8.30
CA SER A 78 0.49 13.13 -7.34
C SER A 78 1.58 12.19 -6.81
N ILE A 79 1.49 10.89 -7.13
CA ILE A 79 2.45 9.89 -6.67
C ILE A 79 3.64 9.87 -7.62
N GLN A 80 4.59 10.78 -7.40
CA GLN A 80 5.93 10.65 -7.99
C GLN A 80 6.83 9.72 -7.17
N ALA A 81 6.53 9.51 -5.89
CA ALA A 81 7.17 8.56 -4.98
C ALA A 81 6.24 8.28 -3.80
N PRO A 82 6.32 7.10 -3.14
CA PRO A 82 5.59 6.88 -1.90
C PRO A 82 6.10 7.82 -0.83
N GLU A 83 5.23 8.72 -0.37
CA GLU A 83 5.54 9.66 0.69
C GLU A 83 4.94 9.19 2.02
N LEU A 84 5.70 9.43 3.11
CA LEU A 84 5.18 9.21 4.46
C LEU A 84 4.08 10.24 4.77
N SER A 85 2.87 9.78 5.01
CA SER A 85 1.72 10.63 5.37
C SER A 85 1.64 10.83 6.89
N ILE A 86 2.69 11.42 7.48
CA ILE A 86 2.81 11.63 8.93
C ILE A 86 2.03 12.88 9.33
N LYS A 87 1.37 12.82 10.51
CA LYS A 87 0.72 13.98 11.12
C LYS A 87 1.76 15.08 11.37
N GLY A 88 1.40 16.33 11.06
CA GLY A 88 2.34 17.46 11.18
C GLY A 88 3.28 17.63 9.99
N LYS A 89 3.11 16.88 8.90
CA LYS A 89 3.89 17.02 7.67
C LYS A 89 3.65 18.38 7.02
N VAL A 90 4.75 19.06 6.71
CA VAL A 90 4.75 20.35 6.02
C VAL A 90 5.65 20.34 4.80
N GLU A 91 5.43 21.30 3.89
CA GLU A 91 6.26 21.52 2.72
C GLU A 91 7.68 21.97 3.09
N VAL A 92 8.66 21.63 2.24
CA VAL A 92 10.09 21.92 2.46
C VAL A 92 10.34 23.42 2.72
N SER A 93 9.73 24.29 1.94
CA SER A 93 9.90 25.74 2.07
C SER A 93 9.37 26.27 3.42
N PHE A 94 8.22 25.74 3.85
CA PHE A 94 7.65 26.11 5.14
C PHE A 94 8.53 25.59 6.28
N PHE A 95 8.99 24.34 6.17
CA PHE A 95 9.89 23.72 7.16
C PHE A 95 11.17 24.53 7.34
N GLN A 96 11.83 24.93 6.24
CA GLN A 96 13.04 25.75 6.27
C GLN A 96 12.81 27.09 6.96
N ASN A 97 11.72 27.79 6.65
CA ASN A 97 11.37 29.05 7.28
C ASN A 97 11.10 28.90 8.77
N LEU A 98 10.40 27.85 9.15
CA LEU A 98 10.10 27.55 10.55
C LEU A 98 11.37 27.20 11.33
N LEU A 99 12.24 26.39 10.76
CA LEU A 99 13.53 26.03 11.36
C LEU A 99 14.41 27.26 11.58
N ALA A 100 14.53 28.14 10.57
CA ALA A 100 15.27 29.39 10.68
C ALA A 100 14.69 30.32 11.76
N TRP A 101 13.37 30.41 11.84
CA TRP A 101 12.69 31.19 12.87
C TRP A 101 12.91 30.60 14.25
N LEU A 102 12.70 29.30 14.43
CA LEU A 102 12.87 28.62 15.72
C LEU A 102 14.30 28.72 16.22
N ASN A 103 15.29 28.59 15.32
CA ASN A 103 16.71 28.75 15.66
C ASN A 103 17.00 30.15 16.26
N LYS A 104 16.45 31.22 15.67
CA LYS A 104 16.60 32.59 16.18
C LYS A 104 15.91 32.77 17.55
N VAL A 105 14.71 32.20 17.72
CA VAL A 105 13.97 32.23 18.98
C VAL A 105 14.74 31.49 20.06
N ALA A 106 15.27 30.30 19.74
CA ALA A 106 16.04 29.48 20.65
C ALA A 106 17.34 30.18 21.13
N LEU A 107 18.09 30.81 20.21
CA LEU A 107 19.25 31.63 20.54
C LEU A 107 18.89 32.76 21.52
N ARG A 108 17.79 33.45 21.30
CA ARG A 108 17.34 34.57 22.12
C ARG A 108 16.90 34.13 23.52
N HIS A 109 16.15 33.04 23.62
CA HIS A 109 15.53 32.56 24.85
C HIS A 109 16.36 31.48 25.57
N LYS A 110 17.47 31.04 24.98
CA LYS A 110 18.32 29.94 25.48
C LYS A 110 17.54 28.64 25.63
N GLU A 111 16.62 28.41 24.70
CA GLU A 111 15.89 27.17 24.60
C GLU A 111 16.67 26.13 23.79
N GLN A 112 16.38 24.86 24.01
CA GLN A 112 16.99 23.76 23.28
C GLN A 112 15.93 23.00 22.53
N HIS A 113 16.21 22.65 21.28
CA HIS A 113 15.37 21.85 20.43
C HIS A 113 16.20 20.78 19.74
N LEU A 114 15.56 19.81 19.16
CA LEU A 114 16.22 18.72 18.44
C LEU A 114 15.70 18.67 17.01
N LEU A 115 16.59 18.53 16.06
CA LEU A 115 16.26 18.12 14.70
C LEU A 115 16.64 16.65 14.55
N LEU A 116 15.68 15.81 14.19
CA LEU A 116 15.87 14.40 13.92
C LEU A 116 15.86 14.17 12.41
N GLY A 117 16.80 13.39 11.91
CA GLY A 117 16.84 12.89 10.53
C GLY A 117 16.60 11.39 10.51
N LEU A 118 15.61 10.96 9.77
CA LEU A 118 15.32 9.55 9.50
C LEU A 118 15.65 9.26 8.06
N HIS A 119 16.60 8.38 7.83
CA HIS A 119 17.04 7.98 6.49
C HIS A 119 16.64 6.54 6.20
N LEU A 120 16.07 6.32 5.04
CA LEU A 120 15.56 5.04 4.54
C LEU A 120 16.41 4.60 3.34
N PRO A 121 17.64 4.13 3.56
CA PRO A 121 18.63 3.96 2.50
C PRO A 121 18.24 2.92 1.45
N THR A 122 17.50 1.90 1.83
CA THR A 122 17.14 0.77 0.96
C THR A 122 15.79 0.93 0.26
N ILE A 123 15.12 2.07 0.44
CA ILE A 123 13.73 2.25 -0.01
C ILE A 123 13.55 2.12 -1.53
N ASP A 124 14.49 2.64 -2.32
CA ASP A 124 14.45 2.57 -3.78
C ASP A 124 14.74 1.14 -4.28
N GLU A 125 15.66 0.44 -3.64
CA GLU A 125 16.00 -0.95 -3.96
C GLU A 125 14.83 -1.87 -3.59
N TYR A 126 14.22 -1.63 -2.43
CA TYR A 126 13.05 -2.35 -1.98
C TYR A 126 11.89 -2.23 -2.97
N GLY A 127 11.61 -1.02 -3.46
CA GLY A 127 10.58 -0.79 -4.47
C GLY A 127 10.84 -1.51 -5.79
N LYS A 128 12.11 -1.54 -6.24
CA LYS A 128 12.51 -2.26 -7.46
C LYS A 128 12.41 -3.78 -7.31
N GLN A 129 12.74 -4.31 -6.14
CA GLN A 129 12.79 -5.75 -5.87
C GLN A 129 11.39 -6.33 -5.61
N TYR A 130 10.58 -5.65 -4.80
CA TYR A 130 9.30 -6.18 -4.32
C TYR A 130 8.06 -5.55 -4.98
N GLY A 131 8.26 -4.48 -5.74
CA GLY A 131 7.22 -3.74 -6.46
C GLY A 131 6.45 -2.76 -5.60
N ASP A 132 5.72 -1.87 -6.26
CA ASP A 132 5.05 -0.72 -5.66
C ASP A 132 4.06 -1.10 -4.54
N ALA A 133 3.32 -2.20 -4.70
CA ALA A 133 2.32 -2.61 -3.72
C ALA A 133 2.93 -2.95 -2.34
N LYS A 134 4.09 -3.65 -2.33
CA LYS A 134 4.81 -3.95 -1.09
C LYS A 134 5.43 -2.69 -0.50
N LEU A 135 6.02 -1.83 -1.32
CA LEU A 135 6.57 -0.55 -0.90
C LEU A 135 5.51 0.33 -0.23
N PHE A 136 4.31 0.44 -0.82
CA PHE A 136 3.21 1.18 -0.20
C PHE A 136 2.77 0.59 1.13
N SER A 137 2.69 -0.74 1.24
CA SER A 137 2.36 -1.40 2.50
C SER A 137 3.39 -1.10 3.58
N LEU A 138 4.68 -1.13 3.23
CA LEU A 138 5.78 -0.78 4.13
C LEU A 138 5.67 0.68 4.58
N MET A 139 5.48 1.61 3.64
CA MET A 139 5.35 3.04 3.95
C MET A 139 4.13 3.35 4.83
N ASP A 140 3.02 2.66 4.64
CA ASP A 140 1.83 2.81 5.49
C ASP A 140 2.08 2.30 6.92
N GLN A 141 2.76 1.15 7.07
CA GLN A 141 3.17 0.63 8.37
C GLN A 141 4.12 1.60 9.09
N LEU A 142 5.13 2.12 8.39
CA LEU A 142 6.05 3.13 8.93
C LEU A 142 5.31 4.40 9.35
N THR A 143 4.44 4.91 8.50
CA THR A 143 3.62 6.09 8.78
C THR A 143 2.82 5.94 10.07
N ARG A 144 2.11 4.82 10.24
CA ARG A 144 1.30 4.56 11.45
C ARG A 144 2.16 4.51 12.70
N ARG A 145 3.32 3.88 12.64
CA ARG A 145 4.23 3.73 13.77
C ARG A 145 4.92 5.03 14.13
N LEU A 146 5.48 5.73 13.14
CA LEU A 146 6.11 7.03 13.34
C LEU A 146 5.11 8.07 13.87
N SER A 147 3.87 8.07 13.37
CA SER A 147 2.81 8.95 13.89
C SER A 147 2.48 8.72 15.36
N GLY A 148 2.68 7.48 15.85
CA GLY A 148 2.52 7.16 17.28
C GLY A 148 3.69 7.59 18.17
N LEU A 149 4.85 7.91 17.57
CA LEU A 149 6.05 8.33 18.30
C LEU A 149 6.15 9.84 18.47
N PHE A 150 5.68 10.59 17.48
CA PHE A 150 5.80 12.04 17.44
C PHE A 150 4.65 12.72 18.18
N ARG A 151 4.95 13.84 18.80
CA ARG A 151 3.98 14.68 19.51
C ARG A 151 3.22 15.57 18.53
N ASP A 152 2.11 16.12 18.94
CA ASP A 152 1.34 17.08 18.14
C ASP A 152 2.10 18.39 17.87
N THR A 153 3.16 18.65 18.64
CA THR A 153 4.05 19.81 18.49
C THR A 153 5.22 19.54 17.55
N ASP A 154 5.48 18.28 17.21
CA ASP A 154 6.59 17.90 16.34
C ASP A 154 6.18 18.13 14.88
N ILE A 155 7.11 18.63 14.08
CA ILE A 155 6.85 19.04 12.71
C ILE A 155 7.71 18.21 11.78
N CYS A 156 7.06 17.48 10.87
CA CYS A 156 7.69 16.56 9.95
C CYS A 156 7.80 17.17 8.55
N CYS A 157 8.91 16.90 7.87
CA CYS A 157 9.12 17.28 6.47
C CYS A 157 9.80 16.14 5.72
N GLN A 158 9.17 15.65 4.66
CA GLN A 158 9.84 14.77 3.69
C GLN A 158 10.78 15.63 2.86
N TYR A 159 12.06 15.67 3.23
CA TYR A 159 13.03 16.54 2.58
C TYR A 159 13.56 15.95 1.28
N LYS A 160 13.83 14.65 1.28
CA LYS A 160 14.14 13.81 0.11
C LYS A 160 13.22 12.59 0.11
N GLN A 161 13.23 11.83 -0.97
CA GLN A 161 12.40 10.62 -1.07
C GLN A 161 12.71 9.63 0.06
N ASP A 162 13.97 9.53 0.43
CA ASP A 162 14.56 8.62 1.42
C ASP A 162 14.86 9.29 2.76
N VAL A 163 14.61 10.61 2.92
CA VAL A 163 14.94 11.36 4.15
C VAL A 163 13.74 12.13 4.67
N LEU A 164 13.36 11.82 5.91
CA LEU A 164 12.38 12.56 6.70
C LEU A 164 13.12 13.39 7.78
N LEU A 165 12.85 14.67 7.84
CA LEU A 165 13.30 15.56 8.92
C LEU A 165 12.14 15.80 9.89
N VAL A 166 12.43 15.75 11.20
CA VAL A 166 11.47 16.01 12.27
C VAL A 166 12.02 17.04 13.22
N LEU A 167 11.38 18.20 13.28
CA LEU A 167 11.71 19.26 14.23
C LEU A 167 10.93 19.02 15.51
N MET A 168 11.66 18.88 16.61
CA MET A 168 11.15 18.55 17.94
C MET A 168 11.40 19.71 18.91
N PRO A 169 10.45 20.64 19.07
CA PRO A 169 10.59 21.75 19.99
C PRO A 169 10.73 21.30 21.44
N ASN A 170 11.55 22.02 22.23
CA ASN A 170 11.79 21.74 23.64
C ASN A 170 12.18 20.29 23.94
N THR A 171 12.98 19.73 23.05
CA THR A 171 13.54 18.38 23.18
C THR A 171 15.06 18.49 23.18
N THR A 172 15.71 17.78 24.08
CA THR A 172 17.17 17.77 24.23
C THR A 172 17.76 16.42 23.87
N ASN A 173 19.05 16.38 23.64
CA ASN A 173 19.80 15.14 23.39
C ASN A 173 19.66 14.09 24.51
N ALA A 174 19.31 14.49 25.72
CA ALA A 174 19.02 13.56 26.81
C ALA A 174 17.82 12.62 26.49
N SER A 175 16.90 13.06 25.63
CA SER A 175 15.75 12.26 25.18
C SER A 175 16.09 11.33 24.01
N LEU A 176 17.26 11.48 23.41
CA LEU A 176 17.66 10.76 22.20
C LEU A 176 17.76 9.25 22.41
N SER A 177 18.28 8.80 23.55
CA SER A 177 18.41 7.37 23.87
C SER A 177 17.05 6.67 23.91
N VAL A 178 16.04 7.33 24.46
CA VAL A 178 14.65 6.80 24.50
C VAL A 178 14.03 6.80 23.12
N LEU A 179 14.30 7.83 22.32
CA LEU A 179 13.82 7.91 20.94
C LEU A 179 14.50 6.85 20.06
N GLN A 180 15.82 6.69 20.17
CA GLN A 180 16.57 5.68 19.44
C GLN A 180 16.08 4.25 19.77
N GLN A 181 15.85 3.95 21.04
CA GLN A 181 15.31 2.66 21.44
C GLN A 181 13.94 2.40 20.81
N LYS A 182 13.04 3.39 20.87
CA LYS A 182 11.71 3.27 20.25
C LYS A 182 11.79 3.15 18.73
N LEU A 183 12.76 3.80 18.09
CA LEU A 183 12.98 3.74 16.64
C LEU A 183 13.66 2.41 16.24
N SER A 184 14.56 1.88 17.06
CA SER A 184 15.14 0.53 16.88
C SER A 184 14.06 -0.55 16.98
N ASP A 185 13.19 -0.45 17.99
CA ASP A 185 12.04 -1.34 18.13
C ASP A 185 11.09 -1.30 16.89
N LEU A 186 11.11 -0.19 16.14
CA LEU A 186 10.38 -0.09 14.87
C LEU A 186 11.05 -0.87 13.74
N GLY A 187 12.37 -0.87 13.66
CA GLY A 187 13.14 -1.66 12.70
C GLY A 187 12.89 -3.15 12.89
N ASP A 188 12.96 -3.62 14.13
CA ASP A 188 12.76 -5.03 14.48
C ASP A 188 11.32 -5.53 14.24
N LEU A 189 10.34 -4.63 14.18
CA LEU A 189 8.93 -4.94 13.97
C LEU A 189 8.51 -4.91 12.48
N VAL A 190 9.35 -4.41 11.60
CA VAL A 190 9.16 -4.59 10.17
C VAL A 190 9.61 -6.02 9.87
N GLU A 191 8.67 -6.90 9.53
CA GLU A 191 8.91 -8.33 9.28
C GLU A 191 9.85 -8.61 8.09
N ASP A 192 10.44 -7.56 7.51
CA ASP A 192 11.34 -7.61 6.37
C ASP A 192 12.78 -7.34 6.83
N GLU A 193 13.62 -8.36 6.82
CA GLU A 193 15.05 -8.32 7.21
C GLU A 193 15.90 -7.35 6.35
N GLU A 194 15.36 -6.83 5.26
CA GLU A 194 16.06 -5.94 4.32
C GLU A 194 15.76 -4.45 4.53
N PHE A 195 14.95 -4.12 5.55
CA PHE A 195 14.60 -2.75 5.83
C PHE A 195 15.59 -2.12 6.82
N GLU A 196 16.28 -1.08 6.37
CA GLU A 196 17.20 -0.31 7.19
C GLU A 196 16.63 1.09 7.48
N LEU A 197 16.78 1.55 8.73
CA LEU A 197 16.42 2.88 9.19
C LEU A 197 17.59 3.49 9.95
N ASP A 198 18.24 4.48 9.34
CA ASP A 198 19.29 5.25 10.01
C ASP A 198 18.69 6.47 10.72
N VAL A 199 19.18 6.76 11.92
CA VAL A 199 18.69 7.85 12.76
C VAL A 199 19.82 8.81 13.06
N PHE A 200 19.62 10.07 12.67
CA PHE A 200 20.53 11.19 12.93
C PHE A 200 19.85 12.21 13.82
N ALA A 201 20.64 12.94 14.59
CA ALA A 201 20.12 13.96 15.48
C ALA A 201 21.08 15.16 15.59
N TRP A 202 20.53 16.35 15.52
CA TRP A 202 21.28 17.61 15.63
C TRP A 202 20.62 18.51 16.65
N ASP A 203 21.46 19.09 17.54
CA ASP A 203 20.99 20.03 18.53
C ASP A 203 20.69 21.40 17.90
N LEU A 204 19.64 22.03 18.36
CA LEU A 204 19.32 23.43 18.06
C LEU A 204 19.25 24.23 19.36
N PRO A 205 19.70 25.49 19.37
CA PRO A 205 20.09 26.28 18.19
C PRO A 205 21.52 26.00 17.70
N ASP A 206 21.71 26.09 16.38
CA ASP A 206 23.00 26.05 15.73
C ASP A 206 23.30 27.43 15.08
N PRO A 207 24.41 28.11 15.45
CA PRO A 207 24.79 29.41 14.87
C PRO A 207 25.02 29.37 13.35
N VAL A 208 25.41 28.22 12.81
CA VAL A 208 25.69 28.05 11.35
C VAL A 208 24.43 28.28 10.50
N ILE A 209 23.24 28.04 11.05
CA ILE A 209 21.96 28.27 10.36
C ILE A 209 21.77 29.75 9.97
N GLU A 210 22.39 30.70 10.67
CA GLU A 210 22.35 32.13 10.32
C GLU A 210 22.96 32.44 8.94
N GLY A 211 23.90 31.61 8.49
CA GLY A 211 24.50 31.69 7.14
C GLY A 211 23.57 31.19 6.01
N GLY A 212 22.45 30.58 6.33
CA GLY A 212 21.46 30.10 5.39
C GLY A 212 20.98 28.68 5.73
N VAL A 213 19.69 28.56 6.09
CA VAL A 213 19.09 27.30 6.50
C VAL A 213 19.16 26.21 5.42
N SER A 214 19.01 26.58 4.14
CA SER A 214 19.08 25.62 3.04
C SER A 214 20.48 25.03 2.91
N VAL A 215 21.53 25.86 3.03
CA VAL A 215 22.93 25.41 2.96
C VAL A 215 23.24 24.48 4.12
N TRP A 216 22.76 24.85 5.32
CA TRP A 216 22.94 24.04 6.52
C TRP A 216 22.26 22.66 6.37
N ILE A 217 21.01 22.61 5.91
CA ILE A 217 20.33 21.32 5.68
C ILE A 217 21.05 20.49 4.60
N GLU A 218 21.54 21.10 3.53
CA GLU A 218 22.30 20.35 2.52
C GLU A 218 23.62 19.79 3.09
N SER A 219 24.24 20.46 4.06
CA SER A 219 25.40 19.87 4.76
C SER A 219 25.00 18.66 5.60
N LEU A 220 23.82 18.69 6.25
CA LEU A 220 23.28 17.53 6.99
C LEU A 220 22.97 16.36 6.03
N MET A 221 22.46 16.65 4.83
CA MET A 221 22.28 15.61 3.81
C MET A 221 23.61 14.97 3.43
N GLY A 222 24.68 15.78 3.31
CA GLY A 222 26.03 15.29 3.10
C GLY A 222 26.49 14.33 4.20
N GLU A 223 26.23 14.65 5.47
CA GLU A 223 26.54 13.77 6.61
C GLU A 223 25.75 12.46 6.56
N ILE A 224 24.44 12.53 6.30
CA ILE A 224 23.56 11.36 6.17
C ILE A 224 24.08 10.38 5.10
N TYR A 225 24.38 10.88 3.92
CA TYR A 225 24.85 10.03 2.82
C TYR A 225 26.31 9.60 2.94
N ALA A 226 27.14 10.31 3.71
CA ALA A 226 28.55 9.92 3.95
C ALA A 226 28.71 8.88 5.07
N ALA A 227 27.70 8.64 5.89
CA ALA A 227 27.74 7.66 6.97
C ALA A 227 27.67 6.20 6.49
N ARG A 228 27.67 5.99 5.17
CA ARG A 228 27.69 4.68 4.50
C ARG A 228 29.06 4.29 3.92
#